data_ddca273e198feb09aa39c40c004eff6b
#
_entry.id   ddca273e198feb09aa39c40c004eff6b
#
_cell.length_a   1.000
_cell.length_b   1.000
_cell.length_c   1.000
_cell.angle_alpha   90.00
_cell.angle_beta   90.00
_cell.angle_gamma   90.00
#
_symmetry.space_group_name_H-M   'P 1'
#
loop_
_entity.id
_entity.type
_entity.pdbx_description
1 polymer ?
#
loop_
_entity_poly.entity_id
_entity_poly.type
_entity_poly.pdbx_seq_one_letter_code
_entity_poly.pdbx_strand_id
1 'polypeptide(L)'
;MESMDAKKFMSRLVKSSKQKAKLKVCPLCGKEQTSFCNSHSIPQFVLNNIAVNGKLLQFVALAAYKPMIEENLVDIEKGIKNSCTFQFICRECDSKLFSDYEDEISLCKLPTRRMMAEIDVKNSLLMLYKRLYELPMYESLAEILTTVDQGNAIEFKSYDVRDYYNDLSESMRIVAGEHSAGYKLLYWNVLPYKVPLACQTHLALEKTILGNRINDIYSNDPNYAIQNAHLCVFPLKDKTAIILFYPKRNKRYMALEREFNCLTEKAKLQYISYLIFSQTENFVLSPAISKELLQNTYLKLAAQESQGVPNMGFVPKGLAGIVKQYYIPISWKQVPNIFDLKYEIN
;
A
#
# COMPACT_ATOMS: atom_id res chain seq x y z
N MET A 1 -23.90 -19.41 5.67
CA MET A 1 -24.07 -17.95 5.82
C MET A 1 -24.02 -17.37 4.42
N GLU A 2 -25.12 -16.80 3.94
CA GLU A 2 -25.21 -16.28 2.58
C GLU A 2 -24.20 -15.14 2.37
N SER A 3 -23.64 -15.00 1.17
CA SER A 3 -22.56 -14.06 0.83
C SER A 3 -22.87 -12.60 1.20
N MET A 4 -24.15 -12.21 1.13
CA MET A 4 -24.61 -10.87 1.47
C MET A 4 -24.58 -10.59 2.99
N ASP A 5 -24.77 -11.58 3.83
CA ASP A 5 -24.69 -11.45 5.29
C ASP A 5 -23.26 -11.36 5.77
N ALA A 6 -22.33 -12.08 5.13
CA ALA A 6 -20.91 -12.01 5.43
C ALA A 6 -20.35 -10.61 5.10
N LYS A 7 -20.73 -10.01 3.98
CA LYS A 7 -20.30 -8.65 3.60
C LYS A 7 -20.82 -7.58 4.56
N LYS A 8 -22.10 -7.70 4.98
CA LYS A 8 -22.68 -6.79 5.98
C LYS A 8 -22.01 -6.94 7.34
N PHE A 9 -21.73 -8.17 7.77
CA PHE A 9 -21.02 -8.47 9.00
C PHE A 9 -19.63 -7.83 9.01
N MET A 10 -18.81 -8.08 7.99
CA MET A 10 -17.47 -7.50 7.87
C MET A 10 -17.50 -5.97 7.83
N SER A 11 -18.45 -5.37 7.12
CA SER A 11 -18.60 -3.91 7.08
C SER A 11 -18.91 -3.32 8.46
N ARG A 12 -19.76 -3.98 9.26
CA ARG A 12 -20.06 -3.57 10.65
C ARG A 12 -18.85 -3.74 11.55
N LEU A 13 -18.15 -4.85 11.44
CA LEU A 13 -16.94 -5.15 12.19
C LEU A 13 -15.85 -4.09 11.94
N VAL A 14 -15.54 -3.80 10.68
CA VAL A 14 -14.57 -2.75 10.32
C VAL A 14 -15.01 -1.38 10.85
N LYS A 15 -16.29 -1.02 10.73
CA LYS A 15 -16.81 0.25 11.26
C LYS A 15 -16.65 0.35 12.78
N SER A 16 -17.01 -0.69 13.51
CA SER A 16 -16.86 -0.76 14.97
C SER A 16 -15.39 -0.67 15.38
N SER A 17 -14.52 -1.41 14.70
CA SER A 17 -13.07 -1.41 14.99
C SER A 17 -12.42 -0.06 14.74
N LYS A 18 -12.81 0.65 13.68
CA LYS A 18 -12.38 2.03 13.42
C LYS A 18 -12.84 3.00 14.51
N GLN A 19 -14.03 2.79 15.08
CA GLN A 19 -14.50 3.60 16.21
C GLN A 19 -13.71 3.34 17.48
N LYS A 20 -13.40 2.06 17.79
CA LYS A 20 -12.57 1.67 18.94
C LYS A 20 -11.14 2.23 18.83
N ALA A 21 -10.57 2.23 17.62
CA ALA A 21 -9.20 2.69 17.35
C ALA A 21 -9.07 4.21 17.16
N LYS A 22 -10.17 4.97 17.26
CA LYS A 22 -10.15 6.42 17.03
C LYS A 22 -9.28 7.13 18.06
N LEU A 23 -8.26 7.84 17.58
CA LEU A 23 -7.39 8.65 18.43
C LEU A 23 -8.15 9.89 18.95
N LYS A 24 -7.68 10.44 20.07
CA LYS A 24 -8.12 11.72 20.63
C LYS A 24 -7.14 12.86 20.35
N VAL A 25 -5.89 12.50 20.04
CA VAL A 25 -4.81 13.45 19.77
C VAL A 25 -4.21 13.19 18.39
N CYS A 26 -3.78 14.26 17.71
CA CYS A 26 -3.07 14.14 16.44
C CYS A 26 -1.69 13.50 16.67
N PRO A 27 -1.31 12.39 15.99
CA PRO A 27 -0.03 11.73 16.22
C PRO A 27 1.18 12.56 15.78
N LEU A 28 0.99 13.61 14.98
CA LEU A 28 2.06 14.47 14.51
C LEU A 28 2.33 15.67 15.43
N CYS A 29 1.29 16.33 15.94
CA CYS A 29 1.46 17.54 16.76
C CYS A 29 1.05 17.37 18.23
N GLY A 30 0.51 16.21 18.63
CA GLY A 30 0.08 15.94 20.01
C GLY A 30 -1.14 16.74 20.48
N LYS A 31 -1.74 17.60 19.65
CA LYS A 31 -2.91 18.41 20.01
C LYS A 31 -4.18 17.56 20.04
N GLU A 32 -5.03 17.79 21.03
CA GLU A 32 -6.37 17.17 21.07
C GLU A 32 -7.21 17.59 19.86
N GLN A 33 -7.99 16.63 19.36
CA GLN A 33 -8.83 16.80 18.18
C GLN A 33 -10.21 16.20 18.42
N THR A 34 -11.25 16.94 18.05
CA THR A 34 -12.63 16.43 18.03
C THR A 34 -12.88 15.61 16.73
N SER A 35 -12.16 15.97 15.66
CA SER A 35 -12.21 15.27 14.38
C SER A 35 -10.87 15.36 13.64
N PHE A 36 -10.59 14.37 12.80
CA PHE A 36 -9.43 14.38 11.90
C PHE A 36 -9.86 14.71 10.48
N CYS A 37 -8.93 15.25 9.68
CA CYS A 37 -9.21 15.52 8.28
C CYS A 37 -9.31 14.21 7.48
N ASN A 38 -9.96 14.29 6.34
CA ASN A 38 -9.98 13.19 5.36
C ASN A 38 -8.72 13.31 4.50
N SER A 39 -7.57 12.85 5.04
CA SER A 39 -6.28 12.93 4.37
C SER A 39 -6.22 11.93 3.23
N HIS A 40 -5.70 12.33 2.07
CA HIS A 40 -5.44 11.43 0.94
C HIS A 40 -4.08 10.76 1.10
N SER A 41 -4.02 9.44 0.95
CA SER A 41 -2.76 8.68 0.92
C SER A 41 -2.02 8.79 -0.41
N ILE A 42 -2.71 9.18 -1.49
CA ILE A 42 -2.18 9.59 -2.78
C ILE A 42 -2.61 11.04 -2.99
N PRO A 43 -1.73 11.97 -3.39
CA PRO A 43 -2.11 13.38 -3.52
C PRO A 43 -3.37 13.59 -4.38
N GLN A 44 -4.28 14.44 -3.92
CA GLN A 44 -5.58 14.61 -4.57
C GLN A 44 -5.46 15.09 -6.02
N PHE A 45 -4.46 15.94 -6.34
CA PHE A 45 -4.25 16.40 -7.70
C PHE A 45 -3.84 15.24 -8.63
N VAL A 46 -3.06 14.27 -8.15
CA VAL A 46 -2.70 13.05 -8.89
C VAL A 46 -3.96 12.24 -9.21
N LEU A 47 -4.86 12.09 -8.23
CA LEU A 47 -6.14 11.41 -8.42
C LEU A 47 -7.02 12.12 -9.46
N ASN A 48 -7.03 13.45 -9.46
CA ASN A 48 -7.76 14.26 -10.44
C ASN A 48 -7.28 14.02 -11.87
N ASN A 49 -5.97 13.80 -12.05
CA ASN A 49 -5.35 13.64 -13.37
C ASN A 49 -5.76 12.35 -14.09
N ILE A 50 -6.23 11.33 -13.36
CA ILE A 50 -6.66 10.03 -13.93
C ILE A 50 -8.14 9.74 -13.75
N ALA A 51 -8.88 10.61 -13.06
CA ALA A 51 -10.31 10.43 -12.85
C ALA A 51 -11.11 10.70 -14.12
N VAL A 52 -12.17 9.92 -14.33
CA VAL A 52 -13.16 10.18 -15.39
C VAL A 52 -14.48 10.52 -14.70
N ASN A 53 -15.04 11.69 -15.03
CA ASN A 53 -16.25 12.23 -14.38
C ASN A 53 -16.15 12.27 -12.84
N GLY A 54 -14.96 12.58 -12.32
CA GLY A 54 -14.68 12.65 -10.89
C GLY A 54 -14.66 11.30 -10.17
N LYS A 55 -14.54 10.18 -10.90
CA LYS A 55 -14.54 8.82 -10.37
C LYS A 55 -13.26 8.07 -10.72
N LEU A 56 -12.92 7.10 -9.88
CA LEU A 56 -11.77 6.20 -9.97
C LEU A 56 -12.21 4.76 -9.70
N LEU A 57 -11.51 3.80 -10.28
CA LEU A 57 -11.64 2.39 -9.94
C LEU A 57 -10.73 2.06 -8.77
N GLN A 58 -11.29 1.63 -7.66
CA GLN A 58 -10.52 1.31 -6.47
C GLN A 58 -10.55 -0.19 -6.18
N PHE A 59 -9.38 -0.72 -5.87
CA PHE A 59 -9.23 -2.04 -5.30
C PHE A 59 -9.75 -2.04 -3.85
N VAL A 60 -10.51 -3.06 -3.46
CA VAL A 60 -11.05 -3.18 -2.09
C VAL A 60 -10.65 -4.52 -1.48
N ALA A 61 -9.78 -4.46 -0.48
CA ALA A 61 -9.26 -5.62 0.24
C ALA A 61 -10.33 -6.54 0.86
N LEU A 62 -11.52 -6.01 1.16
CA LEU A 62 -12.65 -6.81 1.64
C LEU A 62 -13.18 -7.81 0.62
N ALA A 63 -12.74 -7.74 -0.62
CA ALA A 63 -12.97 -8.78 -1.62
C ALA A 63 -12.30 -10.12 -1.28
N ALA A 64 -11.38 -10.16 -0.33
CA ALA A 64 -10.77 -11.39 0.17
C ALA A 64 -11.77 -12.44 0.69
N TYR A 65 -13.02 -12.06 0.95
CA TYR A 65 -14.11 -12.98 1.26
C TYR A 65 -14.98 -13.36 0.07
N LYS A 66 -14.70 -12.81 -1.12
CA LYS A 66 -15.28 -13.37 -2.33
C LYS A 66 -14.61 -14.72 -2.57
N PRO A 67 -15.37 -15.77 -2.98
CA PRO A 67 -14.73 -17.00 -3.40
C PRO A 67 -13.69 -16.65 -4.47
N MET A 68 -12.53 -17.29 -4.42
CA MET A 68 -11.34 -17.06 -5.26
C MET A 68 -11.60 -17.08 -6.78
N ILE A 69 -12.84 -17.24 -7.17
CA ILE A 69 -13.36 -17.36 -8.54
C ILE A 69 -13.94 -16.04 -9.08
N GLU A 70 -14.17 -15.02 -8.25
CA GLU A 70 -14.64 -13.72 -8.77
C GLU A 70 -13.51 -12.88 -9.33
N GLU A 71 -13.59 -12.65 -10.60
CA GLU A 71 -12.57 -12.28 -11.56
C GLU A 71 -12.30 -10.78 -11.70
N ASN A 72 -12.72 -9.93 -10.78
CA ASN A 72 -12.57 -8.48 -10.95
C ASN A 72 -11.33 -7.93 -10.26
N LEU A 73 -10.45 -7.30 -11.03
CA LEU A 73 -9.26 -6.59 -10.53
C LEU A 73 -9.65 -5.40 -9.64
N VAL A 74 -10.79 -4.81 -9.87
CA VAL A 74 -11.34 -3.67 -9.14
C VAL A 74 -12.81 -3.87 -8.83
N ASP A 75 -13.21 -3.50 -7.61
CA ASP A 75 -14.57 -3.78 -7.13
C ASP A 75 -15.50 -2.58 -7.18
N ILE A 76 -14.99 -1.37 -7.03
CA ILE A 76 -15.82 -0.20 -6.76
C ILE A 76 -15.32 1.03 -7.53
N GLU A 77 -16.26 1.67 -8.21
CA GLU A 77 -16.10 3.03 -8.70
C GLU A 77 -16.34 4.02 -7.56
N LYS A 78 -15.33 4.81 -7.18
CA LYS A 78 -15.40 5.79 -6.10
C LYS A 78 -15.13 7.20 -6.58
N GLY A 79 -15.83 8.16 -5.99
CA GLY A 79 -15.51 9.57 -6.14
C GLY A 79 -14.17 9.92 -5.48
N ILE A 80 -13.42 10.87 -6.07
CA ILE A 80 -12.08 11.29 -5.63
C ILE A 80 -12.05 11.62 -4.14
N LYS A 81 -13.04 12.34 -3.62
CA LYS A 81 -13.10 12.75 -2.20
C LYS A 81 -13.05 11.60 -1.19
N ASN A 82 -13.39 10.39 -1.63
CA ASN A 82 -13.46 9.19 -0.79
C ASN A 82 -12.47 8.10 -1.22
N SER A 83 -11.68 8.36 -2.27
CA SER A 83 -10.68 7.41 -2.76
C SER A 83 -9.36 7.60 -2.03
N CYS A 84 -8.72 6.51 -1.61
CA CYS A 84 -7.41 6.53 -0.95
C CYS A 84 -7.34 7.49 0.25
N THR A 85 -8.37 7.50 1.11
CA THR A 85 -8.47 8.43 2.24
C THR A 85 -8.45 7.72 3.58
N PHE A 86 -7.90 8.40 4.59
CA PHE A 86 -7.88 7.97 5.98
C PHE A 86 -8.01 9.17 6.94
N GLN A 87 -8.53 8.93 8.15
CA GLN A 87 -8.79 9.96 9.15
C GLN A 87 -7.92 9.72 10.37
N PHE A 88 -6.71 10.31 10.38
CA PHE A 88 -5.72 10.01 11.40
C PHE A 88 -4.95 11.25 11.89
N ILE A 89 -4.85 12.30 11.09
CA ILE A 89 -4.13 13.54 11.40
C ILE A 89 -5.02 14.76 11.32
N CYS A 90 -4.65 15.85 12.00
CA CYS A 90 -5.39 17.09 11.96
C CYS A 90 -5.15 17.85 10.65
N ARG A 91 -6.08 18.71 10.28
CA ARG A 91 -6.01 19.49 9.04
C ARG A 91 -4.77 20.37 8.96
N GLU A 92 -4.34 20.95 10.09
CA GLU A 92 -3.14 21.80 10.13
C GLU A 92 -1.87 21.01 9.76
N CYS A 93 -1.71 19.81 10.32
CA CYS A 93 -0.58 18.94 9.97
C CYS A 93 -0.65 18.47 8.52
N ASP A 94 -1.84 18.06 8.05
CA ASP A 94 -2.01 17.58 6.67
C ASP A 94 -1.67 18.67 5.65
N SER A 95 -2.09 19.92 5.88
CA SER A 95 -1.87 21.02 4.94
C SER A 95 -0.45 21.58 4.93
N LYS A 96 0.36 21.35 5.98
CA LYS A 96 1.69 21.96 6.10
C LYS A 96 2.84 20.99 5.82
N LEU A 97 2.63 19.70 6.08
CA LEU A 97 3.73 18.75 6.15
C LEU A 97 4.16 18.21 4.78
N PHE A 98 3.29 18.17 3.81
CA PHE A 98 3.47 17.40 2.57
C PHE A 98 3.70 18.27 1.32
N SER A 99 4.16 19.50 1.52
CA SER A 99 4.27 20.52 0.46
C SER A 99 5.30 20.19 -0.61
N ASP A 100 6.37 19.46 -0.26
CA ASP A 100 7.47 19.20 -1.20
C ASP A 100 7.07 18.18 -2.28
N TYR A 101 6.26 17.18 -1.93
CA TYR A 101 5.83 16.16 -2.90
C TYR A 101 4.38 16.35 -3.38
N GLU A 102 3.58 17.14 -2.71
CA GLU A 102 2.22 17.51 -3.19
C GLU A 102 2.28 18.69 -4.18
N ASP A 103 3.38 18.79 -4.94
CA ASP A 103 3.60 19.79 -5.99
C ASP A 103 4.04 19.12 -7.29
N GLU A 104 3.28 19.36 -8.38
CA GLU A 104 3.51 18.73 -9.68
C GLU A 104 4.89 19.07 -10.28
N ILE A 105 5.37 20.29 -10.08
CA ILE A 105 6.68 20.73 -10.60
C ILE A 105 7.82 20.03 -9.87
N SER A 106 7.68 19.86 -8.57
CA SER A 106 8.68 19.19 -7.73
C SER A 106 8.77 17.71 -8.05
N LEU A 107 7.66 17.04 -8.38
CA LEU A 107 7.63 15.63 -8.77
C LEU A 107 8.34 15.35 -10.11
N CYS A 108 8.50 16.37 -10.98
CA CYS A 108 9.26 16.25 -12.22
C CYS A 108 10.77 16.37 -12.01
N LYS A 109 11.24 16.64 -10.80
CA LYS A 109 12.65 16.80 -10.45
C LYS A 109 13.12 15.59 -9.64
N LEU A 110 14.46 15.42 -9.57
CA LEU A 110 15.06 14.39 -8.73
C LEU A 110 14.55 14.52 -7.27
N PRO A 111 13.99 13.46 -6.68
CA PRO A 111 13.43 13.53 -5.34
C PRO A 111 14.47 13.99 -4.30
N THR A 112 14.11 14.99 -3.52
CA THR A 112 14.93 15.46 -2.41
C THR A 112 14.80 14.50 -1.21
N ARG A 113 15.75 14.59 -0.28
CA ARG A 113 15.70 13.85 0.98
C ARG A 113 14.43 14.17 1.77
N ARG A 114 14.00 15.44 1.78
CA ARG A 114 12.79 15.88 2.47
C ARG A 114 11.54 15.33 1.79
N MET A 115 11.44 15.41 0.48
CA MET A 115 10.33 14.82 -0.29
C MET A 115 10.16 13.33 0.03
N MET A 116 11.26 12.55 0.03
CA MET A 116 11.20 11.12 0.39
C MET A 116 10.76 10.92 1.84
N ALA A 117 11.15 11.80 2.76
CA ALA A 117 10.70 11.73 4.16
C ALA A 117 9.22 12.06 4.30
N GLU A 118 8.69 13.05 3.59
CA GLU A 118 7.26 13.38 3.58
C GLU A 118 6.41 12.22 3.05
N ILE A 119 6.87 11.53 2.00
CA ILE A 119 6.25 10.32 1.46
C ILE A 119 6.26 9.18 2.51
N ASP A 120 7.41 8.95 3.17
CA ASP A 120 7.53 7.94 4.24
C ASP A 120 6.59 8.26 5.40
N VAL A 121 6.52 9.51 5.86
CA VAL A 121 5.56 9.96 6.90
C VAL A 121 4.12 9.62 6.48
N LYS A 122 3.69 9.98 5.28
CA LYS A 122 2.33 9.71 4.80
C LYS A 122 2.04 8.21 4.75
N ASN A 123 2.98 7.41 4.26
CA ASN A 123 2.85 5.96 4.19
C ASN A 123 2.80 5.33 5.58
N SER A 124 3.67 5.75 6.50
CA SER A 124 3.69 5.26 7.89
C SER A 124 2.40 5.60 8.64
N LEU A 125 1.85 6.81 8.43
CA LEU A 125 0.56 7.20 9.00
C LEU A 125 -0.59 6.32 8.48
N LEU A 126 -0.63 6.03 7.19
CA LEU A 126 -1.63 5.13 6.60
C LEU A 126 -1.53 3.72 7.20
N MET A 127 -0.31 3.20 7.33
CA MET A 127 -0.09 1.85 7.88
C MET A 127 -0.43 1.79 9.36
N LEU A 128 -0.05 2.79 10.15
CA LEU A 128 -0.48 2.92 11.55
C LEU A 128 -2.00 2.96 11.69
N TYR A 129 -2.67 3.79 10.89
CA TYR A 129 -4.13 3.86 10.87
C TYR A 129 -4.75 2.48 10.61
N LYS A 130 -4.25 1.74 9.62
CA LYS A 130 -4.71 0.38 9.31
C LYS A 130 -4.48 -0.58 10.48
N ARG A 131 -3.27 -0.65 11.00
CA ARG A 131 -2.91 -1.58 12.10
C ARG A 131 -3.68 -1.31 13.38
N LEU A 132 -3.87 -0.04 13.75
CA LEU A 132 -4.60 0.33 14.96
C LEU A 132 -6.08 -0.08 14.93
N TYR A 133 -6.76 -0.08 13.80
CA TYR A 133 -8.12 -0.61 13.77
C TYR A 133 -8.19 -2.12 13.50
N GLU A 134 -7.16 -2.72 12.92
CA GLU A 134 -7.07 -4.17 12.78
C GLU A 134 -6.99 -4.89 14.12
N LEU A 135 -6.29 -4.34 15.12
CA LEU A 135 -6.17 -4.94 16.44
C LEU A 135 -7.56 -5.24 17.06
N PRO A 136 -8.44 -4.25 17.30
CA PRO A 136 -9.77 -4.54 17.84
C PRO A 136 -10.66 -5.34 16.88
N MET A 137 -10.35 -5.37 15.59
CA MET A 137 -11.04 -6.24 14.64
C MET A 137 -10.68 -7.71 14.89
N TYR A 138 -9.40 -8.02 15.09
CA TYR A 138 -8.94 -9.37 15.40
C TYR A 138 -9.41 -9.86 16.78
N GLU A 139 -9.41 -8.97 17.78
CA GLU A 139 -9.99 -9.27 19.10
C GLU A 139 -11.45 -9.68 18.97
N SER A 140 -12.25 -8.91 18.22
CA SER A 140 -13.67 -9.23 18.00
C SER A 140 -13.88 -10.51 17.17
N LEU A 141 -12.97 -10.82 16.23
CA LEU A 141 -13.01 -12.06 15.47
C LEU A 141 -12.63 -13.26 16.34
N ALA A 142 -11.67 -13.13 17.26
CA ALA A 142 -11.27 -14.18 18.19
C ALA A 142 -12.44 -14.59 19.13
N GLU A 143 -13.24 -13.62 19.56
CA GLU A 143 -14.44 -13.88 20.37
C GLU A 143 -15.50 -14.69 19.62
N ILE A 144 -15.62 -14.49 18.29
CA ILE A 144 -16.67 -15.11 17.46
C ILE A 144 -16.21 -16.42 16.85
N LEU A 145 -14.95 -16.50 16.44
CA LEU A 145 -14.35 -17.63 15.74
C LEU A 145 -13.42 -18.41 16.67
N THR A 146 -13.99 -19.17 17.59
CA THR A 146 -13.26 -19.97 18.59
C THR A 146 -12.35 -21.05 18.00
N THR A 147 -12.48 -21.34 16.71
CA THR A 147 -11.69 -22.37 15.99
C THR A 147 -10.42 -21.84 15.34
N VAL A 148 -10.16 -20.51 15.40
CA VAL A 148 -9.00 -19.86 14.76
C VAL A 148 -8.07 -19.34 15.85
N ASP A 149 -6.80 -19.70 15.78
CA ASP A 149 -5.77 -19.14 16.66
C ASP A 149 -5.47 -17.69 16.24
N GLN A 150 -6.14 -16.74 16.89
CA GLN A 150 -6.00 -15.31 16.65
C GLN A 150 -4.91 -14.66 17.52
N GLY A 151 -4.44 -15.34 18.56
CA GLY A 151 -3.48 -14.78 19.52
C GLY A 151 -2.21 -14.31 18.82
N ASN A 152 -1.64 -15.15 17.97
CA ASN A 152 -0.46 -14.82 17.19
C ASN A 152 -0.68 -13.62 16.24
N ALA A 153 -1.87 -13.51 15.63
CA ALA A 153 -2.17 -12.40 14.71
C ALA A 153 -2.19 -11.06 15.44
N ILE A 154 -2.79 -10.99 16.64
CA ILE A 154 -2.83 -9.79 17.47
C ILE A 154 -1.40 -9.39 17.88
N GLU A 155 -0.59 -10.36 18.29
CA GLU A 155 0.80 -10.14 18.68
C GLU A 155 1.64 -9.58 17.54
N PHE A 156 1.62 -10.22 16.35
CA PHE A 156 2.34 -9.72 15.17
C PHE A 156 1.89 -8.31 14.76
N LYS A 157 0.59 -8.03 14.81
CA LYS A 157 0.08 -6.68 14.50
C LYS A 157 0.51 -5.63 15.51
N SER A 158 0.72 -6.01 16.77
CA SER A 158 1.28 -5.11 17.79
C SER A 158 2.74 -4.75 17.50
N TYR A 159 3.55 -5.70 16.98
CA TYR A 159 4.91 -5.42 16.52
C TYR A 159 4.94 -4.48 15.32
N ASP A 160 4.05 -4.69 14.35
CA ASP A 160 3.88 -3.78 13.21
C ASP A 160 3.59 -2.34 13.69
N VAL A 161 2.70 -2.16 14.67
CA VAL A 161 2.37 -0.82 15.22
C VAL A 161 3.63 -0.16 15.78
N ARG A 162 4.44 -0.88 16.57
CA ARG A 162 5.71 -0.37 17.10
C ARG A 162 6.67 0.05 15.98
N ASP A 163 6.82 -0.80 14.97
CA ASP A 163 7.76 -0.57 13.88
C ASP A 163 7.35 0.64 13.04
N TYR A 164 6.05 0.82 12.75
CA TYR A 164 5.55 2.00 12.06
C TYR A 164 5.65 3.29 12.88
N TYR A 165 5.53 3.24 14.20
CA TYR A 165 5.81 4.40 15.06
C TYR A 165 7.28 4.79 15.01
N ASN A 166 8.19 3.81 15.00
CA ASN A 166 9.62 4.06 14.85
C ASN A 166 9.96 4.67 13.49
N ASP A 167 9.37 4.15 12.41
CA ASP A 167 9.53 4.68 11.06
C ASP A 167 8.99 6.11 10.96
N LEU A 168 7.80 6.36 11.50
CA LEU A 168 7.20 7.70 11.54
C LEU A 168 8.10 8.69 12.30
N SER A 169 8.60 8.30 13.46
CA SER A 169 9.48 9.15 14.29
C SER A 169 10.76 9.52 13.54
N GLU A 170 11.40 8.55 12.88
CA GLU A 170 12.64 8.79 12.14
C GLU A 170 12.40 9.67 10.90
N SER A 171 11.33 9.43 10.14
CA SER A 171 11.01 10.26 8.97
C SER A 171 10.61 11.68 9.36
N MET A 172 9.91 11.87 10.49
CA MET A 172 9.60 13.20 11.04
C MET A 172 10.85 13.98 11.44
N ARG A 173 11.87 13.33 12.01
CA ARG A 173 13.17 13.96 12.31
C ARG A 173 13.86 14.46 11.04
N ILE A 174 13.77 13.69 9.95
CA ILE A 174 14.32 14.10 8.65
C ILE A 174 13.56 15.31 8.10
N VAL A 175 12.23 15.33 8.19
CA VAL A 175 11.41 16.48 7.77
C VAL A 175 11.75 17.73 8.61
N ALA A 176 12.02 17.56 9.91
CA ALA A 176 12.48 18.65 10.78
C ALA A 176 13.90 19.14 10.47
N GLY A 177 14.63 18.52 9.53
CA GLY A 177 15.99 18.90 9.16
C GLY A 177 17.08 18.30 10.04
N GLU A 178 16.74 17.36 10.92
CA GLU A 178 17.72 16.71 11.78
C GLU A 178 18.67 15.79 10.99
N HIS A 179 19.85 15.58 11.55
CA HIS A 179 20.83 14.67 10.95
C HIS A 179 20.41 13.20 11.13
N SER A 180 20.21 12.48 10.02
CA SER A 180 19.82 11.09 9.97
C SER A 180 20.42 10.41 8.75
N ALA A 181 20.40 9.08 8.70
CA ALA A 181 20.90 8.30 7.57
C ALA A 181 20.20 8.64 6.24
N GLY A 182 18.92 9.03 6.30
CA GLY A 182 18.11 9.38 5.13
C GLY A 182 17.74 8.18 4.26
N TYR A 183 17.58 8.42 2.97
CA TYR A 183 17.06 7.44 2.02
C TYR A 183 18.06 7.10 0.93
N LYS A 184 17.89 5.92 0.32
CA LYS A 184 18.51 5.47 -0.90
C LYS A 184 17.46 5.46 -1.99
N LEU A 185 17.63 6.27 -3.02
CA LEU A 185 16.81 6.27 -4.23
C LEU A 185 17.22 5.05 -5.06
N LEU A 186 16.26 4.13 -5.29
CA LEU A 186 16.45 2.94 -6.08
C LEU A 186 16.08 3.17 -7.54
N TYR A 187 15.01 3.92 -7.77
CA TYR A 187 14.55 4.27 -9.10
C TYR A 187 13.82 5.62 -9.09
N TRP A 188 14.07 6.42 -10.10
CA TRP A 188 13.31 7.62 -10.43
C TRP A 188 13.24 7.78 -11.93
N ASN A 189 12.06 8.02 -12.44
CA ASN A 189 11.82 8.31 -13.84
C ASN A 189 10.58 9.19 -14.00
N VAL A 190 10.57 10.00 -15.05
CA VAL A 190 9.40 10.78 -15.47
C VAL A 190 9.06 10.37 -16.90
N LEU A 191 8.04 9.54 -17.05
CA LEU A 191 7.54 9.11 -18.35
C LEU A 191 6.88 10.30 -19.05
N PRO A 192 7.08 10.49 -20.38
CA PRO A 192 6.52 11.61 -21.13
C PRO A 192 5.04 11.39 -21.53
N TYR A 193 4.31 10.57 -20.78
CA TYR A 193 2.90 10.25 -20.96
C TYR A 193 2.25 9.86 -19.64
N LYS A 194 0.93 9.85 -19.62
CA LYS A 194 0.11 9.57 -18.44
C LYS A 194 -0.32 8.10 -18.42
N VAL A 195 0.01 7.38 -17.33
CA VAL A 195 -0.42 5.99 -17.12
C VAL A 195 -1.78 5.92 -16.42
N PRO A 196 -2.58 4.85 -16.63
CA PRO A 196 -3.92 4.71 -16.08
C PRO A 196 -3.95 4.28 -14.60
N LEU A 197 -2.88 4.51 -13.84
CA LEU A 197 -2.73 4.05 -12.47
C LEU A 197 -2.05 5.10 -11.60
N ALA A 198 -2.57 5.34 -10.40
CA ALA A 198 -1.87 6.06 -9.34
C ALA A 198 -1.64 5.14 -8.14
N CYS A 199 -0.45 5.23 -7.56
CA CYS A 199 -0.05 4.42 -6.40
C CYS A 199 0.85 5.24 -5.48
N GLN A 200 0.66 5.08 -4.18
CA GLN A 200 1.64 5.48 -3.16
C GLN A 200 1.58 4.47 -2.03
N THR A 201 2.69 3.81 -1.76
CA THR A 201 2.66 2.67 -0.85
C THR A 201 3.96 2.45 -0.11
N HIS A 202 3.83 1.79 1.01
CA HIS A 202 4.86 1.11 1.76
C HIS A 202 4.96 -0.35 1.27
N LEU A 203 6.17 -0.84 1.07
CA LEU A 203 6.45 -2.20 0.60
C LEU A 203 7.30 -2.96 1.62
N ALA A 204 6.74 -4.00 2.22
CA ALA A 204 7.46 -4.93 3.10
C ALA A 204 7.74 -6.24 2.35
N LEU A 205 8.68 -6.21 1.41
CA LEU A 205 8.96 -7.35 0.55
C LEU A 205 9.58 -8.52 1.32
N GLU A 206 9.10 -9.74 1.08
CA GLU A 206 9.68 -10.95 1.63
C GLU A 206 10.99 -11.33 0.94
N LYS A 207 11.05 -11.15 -0.38
CA LYS A 207 12.15 -11.62 -1.23
C LYS A 207 12.56 -10.59 -2.27
N THR A 208 13.80 -10.70 -2.72
CA THR A 208 14.33 -9.97 -3.88
C THR A 208 13.84 -10.57 -5.20
N ILE A 209 14.25 -9.99 -6.32
CA ILE A 209 13.93 -10.47 -7.68
C ILE A 209 14.43 -11.91 -7.91
N LEU A 210 15.59 -12.25 -7.36
CA LEU A 210 16.21 -13.58 -7.45
C LEU A 210 15.81 -14.53 -6.32
N GLY A 211 14.88 -14.10 -5.43
CA GLY A 211 14.35 -14.93 -4.35
C GLY A 211 15.13 -14.90 -3.04
N ASN A 212 16.16 -14.04 -2.91
CA ASN A 212 16.88 -13.86 -1.65
C ASN A 212 15.95 -13.21 -0.60
N ARG A 213 16.01 -13.70 0.65
CA ARG A 213 15.16 -13.21 1.73
C ARG A 213 15.49 -11.75 2.09
N ILE A 214 14.47 -10.88 2.12
CA ILE A 214 14.53 -9.52 2.66
C ILE A 214 13.90 -9.51 4.05
N ASN A 215 12.65 -9.94 4.17
CA ASN A 215 11.94 -9.99 5.43
C ASN A 215 11.43 -11.41 5.73
N ASP A 216 11.39 -11.72 7.02
CA ASP A 216 10.58 -12.79 7.57
C ASP A 216 9.32 -12.17 8.17
N ILE A 217 8.27 -12.05 7.35
CA ILE A 217 7.02 -11.42 7.78
C ILE A 217 6.24 -12.28 8.79
N TYR A 218 6.69 -13.51 9.04
CA TYR A 218 6.14 -14.44 10.03
C TYR A 218 7.04 -14.60 11.25
N SER A 219 8.09 -13.77 11.39
CA SER A 219 8.96 -13.82 12.55
C SER A 219 8.18 -13.54 13.82
N ASN A 220 8.27 -14.44 14.78
CA ASN A 220 7.73 -14.27 16.13
C ASN A 220 8.76 -13.69 17.11
N ASP A 221 9.94 -13.30 16.64
CA ASP A 221 10.94 -12.58 17.43
C ASP A 221 10.50 -11.13 17.63
N PRO A 222 10.20 -10.69 18.87
CA PRO A 222 9.78 -9.31 19.15
C PRO A 222 10.86 -8.27 18.81
N ASN A 223 12.12 -8.67 18.65
CA ASN A 223 13.22 -7.80 18.25
C ASN A 223 13.42 -7.74 16.73
N TYR A 224 12.72 -8.57 15.98
CA TYR A 224 12.80 -8.55 14.54
C TYR A 224 11.98 -7.38 13.99
N ALA A 225 12.65 -6.39 13.40
CA ALA A 225 12.00 -5.28 12.71
C ALA A 225 11.83 -5.59 11.22
N ILE A 226 10.62 -5.40 10.70
CA ILE A 226 10.34 -5.46 9.28
C ILE A 226 10.99 -4.26 8.60
N GLN A 227 11.77 -4.50 7.55
CA GLN A 227 12.33 -3.43 6.72
C GLN A 227 11.41 -3.15 5.53
N ASN A 228 11.33 -1.88 5.12
CA ASN A 228 10.42 -1.42 4.09
C ASN A 228 11.12 -0.63 2.99
N ALA A 229 10.42 -0.49 1.87
CA ALA A 229 10.68 0.45 0.80
C ALA A 229 9.39 1.23 0.50
N HIS A 230 9.49 2.29 -0.29
CA HIS A 230 8.37 3.13 -0.68
C HIS A 230 8.31 3.24 -2.20
N LEU A 231 7.11 3.08 -2.74
CA LEU A 231 6.84 3.19 -4.17
C LEU A 231 5.74 4.22 -4.41
N CYS A 232 6.01 5.15 -5.32
CA CYS A 232 5.04 6.11 -5.81
C CYS A 232 4.97 6.05 -7.33
N VAL A 233 3.75 6.10 -7.86
CA VAL A 233 3.44 6.32 -9.26
C VAL A 233 2.41 7.43 -9.33
N PHE A 234 2.84 8.58 -9.81
CA PHE A 234 2.05 9.81 -9.82
C PHE A 234 1.82 10.28 -11.26
N PRO A 235 0.67 9.93 -11.86
CA PRO A 235 0.23 10.57 -13.10
C PRO A 235 0.02 12.07 -12.89
N LEU A 236 0.77 12.85 -13.64
CA LEU A 236 0.71 14.30 -13.72
C LEU A 236 -0.19 14.70 -14.88
N LYS A 237 -0.22 15.98 -15.23
CA LYS A 237 -1.09 16.48 -16.33
C LYS A 237 -0.84 15.75 -17.66
N ASP A 238 0.43 15.58 -18.04
CA ASP A 238 0.88 15.01 -19.32
C ASP A 238 2.02 13.99 -19.18
N LYS A 239 2.37 13.62 -17.93
CA LYS A 239 3.54 12.80 -17.60
C LYS A 239 3.21 11.84 -16.47
N THR A 240 4.15 10.96 -16.12
CA THR A 240 4.03 10.13 -14.92
C THR A 240 5.37 10.10 -14.19
N ALA A 241 5.39 10.57 -12.95
CA ALA A 241 6.54 10.42 -12.06
C ALA A 241 6.50 9.06 -11.35
N ILE A 242 7.62 8.35 -11.35
CA ILE A 242 7.81 7.08 -10.65
C ILE A 242 8.98 7.23 -9.70
N ILE A 243 8.76 6.91 -8.42
CA ILE A 243 9.77 7.03 -7.37
C ILE A 243 9.76 5.74 -6.56
N LEU A 244 10.91 5.04 -6.49
CA LEU A 244 11.12 3.88 -5.64
C LEU A 244 12.36 4.11 -4.80
N PHE A 245 12.22 4.05 -3.47
CA PHE A 245 13.31 4.32 -2.53
C PHE A 245 13.14 3.50 -1.25
N TYR A 246 14.19 3.44 -0.45
CA TYR A 246 14.14 2.81 0.88
C TYR A 246 15.01 3.58 1.89
N PRO A 247 14.68 3.54 3.21
CA PRO A 247 15.53 4.10 4.25
C PRO A 247 16.92 3.44 4.25
N LYS A 248 18.01 4.21 4.29
CA LYS A 248 19.39 3.67 4.27
C LYS A 248 19.69 2.71 5.43
N ARG A 249 18.94 2.76 6.52
CA ARG A 249 19.01 1.80 7.61
C ARG A 249 18.52 0.40 7.22
N ASN A 250 17.66 0.30 6.20
CA ASN A 250 17.04 -0.93 5.72
C ASN A 250 17.99 -1.70 4.78
N LYS A 251 19.11 -2.16 5.32
CA LYS A 251 20.22 -2.73 4.54
C LYS A 251 19.89 -4.03 3.79
N ARG A 252 18.83 -4.75 4.20
CA ARG A 252 18.40 -5.95 3.49
C ARG A 252 17.91 -5.66 2.06
N TYR A 253 17.48 -4.40 1.78
CA TYR A 253 17.13 -3.93 0.44
C TYR A 253 18.33 -3.71 -0.50
N MET A 254 19.57 -3.71 0.01
CA MET A 254 20.77 -3.57 -0.84
C MET A 254 20.92 -4.71 -1.85
N ALA A 255 20.44 -5.92 -1.53
CA ALA A 255 20.44 -7.03 -2.48
C ALA A 255 19.45 -6.77 -3.62
N LEU A 256 18.24 -6.33 -3.28
CA LEU A 256 17.23 -5.93 -4.27
C LEU A 256 17.74 -4.80 -5.17
N GLU A 257 18.43 -3.78 -4.61
CA GLU A 257 19.01 -2.69 -5.38
C GLU A 257 19.99 -3.18 -6.45
N ARG A 258 20.89 -4.11 -6.07
CA ARG A 258 21.86 -4.68 -7.02
C ARG A 258 21.16 -5.44 -8.15
N GLU A 259 20.20 -6.29 -7.80
CA GLU A 259 19.45 -7.10 -8.77
C GLU A 259 18.60 -6.21 -9.69
N PHE A 260 17.92 -5.21 -9.15
CA PHE A 260 17.10 -4.26 -9.89
C PHE A 260 17.93 -3.42 -10.88
N ASN A 261 19.12 -2.99 -10.47
CA ASN A 261 20.01 -2.22 -11.34
C ASN A 261 20.57 -3.02 -12.53
N CYS A 262 20.56 -4.36 -12.46
CA CYS A 262 20.89 -5.23 -13.59
C CYS A 262 19.77 -5.39 -14.61
N LEU A 263 18.54 -4.93 -14.32
CA LEU A 263 17.41 -5.00 -15.24
C LEU A 263 17.50 -3.91 -16.32
N THR A 264 16.98 -4.23 -17.51
CA THR A 264 16.71 -3.20 -18.53
C THR A 264 15.58 -2.27 -18.06
N GLU A 265 15.47 -1.06 -18.61
CA GLU A 265 14.41 -0.11 -18.23
C GLU A 265 13.01 -0.71 -18.38
N LYS A 266 12.75 -1.42 -19.48
CA LYS A 266 11.48 -2.13 -19.68
C LYS A 266 11.22 -3.17 -18.57
N ALA A 267 12.23 -3.93 -18.18
CA ALA A 267 12.11 -4.94 -17.12
C ALA A 267 11.94 -4.30 -15.73
N LYS A 268 12.55 -3.16 -15.46
CA LYS A 268 12.34 -2.39 -14.23
C LYS A 268 10.88 -1.95 -14.10
N LEU A 269 10.31 -1.37 -15.16
CA LEU A 269 8.91 -0.95 -15.19
C LEU A 269 7.95 -2.15 -15.05
N GLN A 270 8.25 -3.27 -15.69
CA GLN A 270 7.47 -4.49 -15.55
C GLN A 270 7.53 -5.04 -14.10
N TYR A 271 8.69 -5.03 -13.47
CA TYR A 271 8.83 -5.42 -12.07
C TYR A 271 8.08 -4.45 -11.14
N ILE A 272 8.10 -3.15 -11.40
CA ILE A 272 7.31 -2.15 -10.66
C ILE A 272 5.81 -2.44 -10.84
N SER A 273 5.33 -2.79 -12.04
CA SER A 273 3.94 -3.22 -12.25
C SER A 273 3.60 -4.41 -11.33
N TYR A 274 4.44 -5.44 -11.31
CA TYR A 274 4.25 -6.58 -10.42
C TYR A 274 4.16 -6.16 -8.95
N LEU A 275 5.09 -5.31 -8.47
CA LEU A 275 5.08 -4.83 -7.09
C LEU A 275 3.77 -4.11 -6.72
N ILE A 276 3.24 -3.28 -7.62
CA ILE A 276 1.99 -2.56 -7.37
C ILE A 276 0.83 -3.54 -7.18
N PHE A 277 0.66 -4.50 -8.07
CA PHE A 277 -0.50 -5.40 -8.02
C PHE A 277 -0.34 -6.50 -6.96
N SER A 278 0.89 -6.98 -6.68
CA SER A 278 1.11 -8.08 -5.74
C SER A 278 1.41 -7.67 -4.30
N GLN A 279 1.85 -6.43 -4.06
CA GLN A 279 2.38 -6.05 -2.73
C GLN A 279 1.61 -4.92 -2.06
N THR A 280 0.61 -4.34 -2.72
CA THR A 280 -0.17 -3.24 -2.12
C THR A 280 -1.62 -3.22 -2.56
N GLU A 281 -2.45 -2.64 -1.71
CA GLU A 281 -3.85 -2.31 -1.96
C GLU A 281 -4.04 -0.79 -2.13
N ASN A 282 -2.99 0.00 -1.95
CA ASN A 282 -3.08 1.46 -2.01
C ASN A 282 -2.74 1.99 -3.40
N PHE A 283 -3.51 1.56 -4.37
CA PHE A 283 -3.52 2.08 -5.72
C PHE A 283 -4.94 2.27 -6.25
N VAL A 284 -5.09 3.07 -7.26
CA VAL A 284 -6.34 3.29 -8.00
C VAL A 284 -6.07 3.29 -9.48
N LEU A 285 -7.09 2.90 -10.25
CA LEU A 285 -7.04 2.89 -11.70
C LEU A 285 -7.99 3.93 -12.27
N SER A 286 -7.63 4.48 -13.43
CA SER A 286 -8.51 5.31 -14.22
C SER A 286 -9.66 4.47 -14.81
N PRO A 287 -10.90 4.95 -14.86
CA PRO A 287 -11.95 4.32 -15.65
C PRO A 287 -11.65 4.26 -17.15
N ALA A 288 -10.68 5.07 -17.64
CA ALA A 288 -10.20 5.04 -19.01
C ALA A 288 -9.19 3.90 -19.29
N ILE A 289 -8.82 3.11 -18.28
CA ILE A 289 -7.93 1.96 -18.46
C ILE A 289 -8.46 0.96 -19.49
N SER A 290 -7.57 0.34 -20.25
CA SER A 290 -7.96 -0.64 -21.25
C SER A 290 -8.65 -1.86 -20.63
N LYS A 291 -9.68 -2.38 -21.30
CA LYS A 291 -10.36 -3.62 -20.90
C LYS A 291 -9.42 -4.83 -20.91
N GLU A 292 -8.43 -4.83 -21.81
CA GLU A 292 -7.38 -5.86 -21.88
C GLU A 292 -6.64 -5.99 -20.54
N LEU A 293 -6.24 -4.86 -19.94
CA LEU A 293 -5.58 -4.86 -18.63
C LEU A 293 -6.52 -5.34 -17.51
N LEU A 294 -7.75 -4.83 -17.45
CA LEU A 294 -8.72 -5.22 -16.43
C LEU A 294 -9.06 -6.71 -16.48
N GLN A 295 -9.01 -7.33 -17.65
CA GLN A 295 -9.29 -8.74 -17.86
C GLN A 295 -8.05 -9.63 -17.79
N ASN A 296 -6.86 -9.04 -17.66
CA ASN A 296 -5.62 -9.80 -17.68
C ASN A 296 -5.49 -10.76 -16.48
N THR A 297 -5.36 -12.05 -16.77
CA THR A 297 -5.29 -13.11 -15.76
C THR A 297 -4.12 -12.95 -14.81
N TYR A 298 -2.94 -12.56 -15.30
CA TYR A 298 -1.75 -12.42 -14.45
C TYR A 298 -1.83 -11.19 -13.54
N LEU A 299 -2.48 -10.10 -13.97
CA LEU A 299 -2.77 -8.97 -13.07
C LEU A 299 -3.73 -9.38 -11.96
N LYS A 300 -4.78 -10.16 -12.28
CA LYS A 300 -5.73 -10.67 -11.28
C LYS A 300 -5.05 -11.61 -10.28
N LEU A 301 -4.20 -12.51 -10.76
CA LEU A 301 -3.42 -13.40 -9.89
C LEU A 301 -2.43 -12.62 -9.00
N ALA A 302 -1.75 -11.60 -9.54
CA ALA A 302 -0.89 -10.72 -8.76
C ALA A 302 -1.69 -9.99 -7.65
N ALA A 303 -2.86 -9.47 -7.98
CA ALA A 303 -3.73 -8.80 -7.01
C ALA A 303 -4.25 -9.75 -5.91
N GLN A 304 -4.37 -11.05 -6.18
CA GLN A 304 -4.68 -12.04 -5.16
C GLN A 304 -3.53 -12.24 -4.15
N GLU A 305 -2.27 -12.07 -4.57
CA GLU A 305 -1.12 -12.09 -3.65
C GLU A 305 -1.21 -10.95 -2.62
N SER A 306 -1.56 -9.73 -3.05
CA SER A 306 -1.69 -8.57 -2.16
C SER A 306 -2.82 -8.70 -1.15
N GLN A 307 -3.84 -9.50 -1.46
CA GLN A 307 -4.97 -9.77 -0.56
C GLN A 307 -4.63 -10.74 0.57
N GLY A 308 -3.39 -11.20 0.68
CA GLY A 308 -2.96 -12.11 1.74
C GLY A 308 -3.53 -13.51 1.62
N VAL A 309 -3.99 -13.93 0.45
CA VAL A 309 -4.43 -15.32 0.21
C VAL A 309 -3.35 -16.33 0.63
N PRO A 310 -2.04 -16.06 0.46
CA PRO A 310 -0.99 -16.88 1.04
C PRO A 310 -0.80 -16.69 2.56
N ASN A 311 -1.25 -15.57 3.12
CA ASN A 311 -0.99 -15.12 4.50
C ASN A 311 -2.11 -15.48 5.45
N MET A 312 -2.45 -16.73 5.50
CA MET A 312 -3.71 -17.21 6.04
C MET A 312 -3.69 -17.50 7.53
N GLY A 313 -3.22 -16.56 8.33
CA GLY A 313 -3.41 -16.60 9.79
C GLY A 313 -4.88 -16.65 10.25
N PHE A 314 -5.81 -16.46 9.32
CA PHE A 314 -7.26 -16.42 9.56
C PHE A 314 -8.02 -17.64 9.02
N VAL A 315 -7.33 -18.56 8.33
CA VAL A 315 -8.02 -19.74 7.80
C VAL A 315 -8.00 -20.82 8.87
N PRO A 316 -9.15 -21.41 9.18
CA PRO A 316 -9.23 -22.55 10.08
C PRO A 316 -8.18 -23.60 9.72
N LYS A 317 -7.48 -24.15 10.72
CA LYS A 317 -6.58 -25.29 10.54
C LYS A 317 -7.34 -26.37 9.75
N GLY A 318 -6.89 -26.72 8.58
CA GLY A 318 -7.57 -27.62 7.66
C GLY A 318 -8.04 -26.96 6.35
N LEU A 319 -8.49 -25.71 6.37
CA LEU A 319 -8.80 -24.98 5.14
C LEU A 319 -7.54 -24.33 4.52
N ALA A 320 -6.50 -24.04 5.32
CA ALA A 320 -5.25 -23.49 4.83
C ALA A 320 -4.60 -24.34 3.74
N GLY A 321 -4.67 -25.66 3.87
CA GLY A 321 -4.21 -26.62 2.85
C GLY A 321 -5.03 -26.55 1.57
N ILE A 322 -6.34 -26.41 1.69
CA ILE A 322 -7.26 -26.30 0.54
C ILE A 322 -7.01 -24.99 -0.20
N VAL A 323 -6.87 -23.88 0.51
CA VAL A 323 -6.63 -22.57 -0.12
C VAL A 323 -5.27 -22.51 -0.79
N LYS A 324 -4.22 -23.09 -0.18
CA LYS A 324 -2.90 -23.21 -0.83
C LYS A 324 -2.94 -23.96 -2.16
N GLN A 325 -3.88 -24.90 -2.35
CA GLN A 325 -4.04 -25.62 -3.62
C GLN A 325 -4.55 -24.72 -4.75
N TYR A 326 -5.25 -23.64 -4.41
CA TYR A 326 -5.77 -22.65 -5.39
C TYR A 326 -4.81 -21.48 -5.60
N TYR A 327 -3.73 -21.38 -4.80
CA TYR A 327 -2.72 -20.35 -5.00
C TYR A 327 -1.82 -20.72 -6.18
N ILE A 328 -1.85 -19.93 -7.22
CA ILE A 328 -0.99 -20.08 -8.39
C ILE A 328 0.12 -19.05 -8.27
N PRO A 329 1.36 -19.46 -7.91
CA PRO A 329 2.47 -18.52 -7.87
C PRO A 329 2.76 -18.02 -9.28
N ILE A 330 2.92 -16.70 -9.41
CA ILE A 330 3.22 -16.06 -10.68
C ILE A 330 4.64 -15.48 -10.67
N SER A 331 5.25 -15.45 -11.83
CA SER A 331 6.49 -14.71 -12.04
C SER A 331 6.17 -13.27 -12.38
N TRP A 332 6.95 -12.32 -11.84
CA TRP A 332 6.82 -10.91 -12.21
C TRP A 332 6.93 -10.67 -13.73
N LYS A 333 7.61 -11.57 -14.47
CA LYS A 333 7.74 -11.53 -15.94
C LYS A 333 6.44 -11.82 -16.68
N GLN A 334 5.45 -12.41 -16.02
CA GLN A 334 4.14 -12.72 -16.60
C GLN A 334 3.16 -11.55 -16.46
N VAL A 335 3.41 -10.66 -15.49
CA VAL A 335 2.57 -9.47 -15.28
C VAL A 335 2.82 -8.47 -16.41
N PRO A 336 1.77 -7.94 -17.06
CA PRO A 336 1.95 -6.93 -18.10
C PRO A 336 2.56 -5.66 -17.54
N ASN A 337 3.38 -4.99 -18.34
CA ASN A 337 3.94 -3.70 -17.99
C ASN A 337 2.88 -2.61 -18.20
N ILE A 338 2.23 -2.15 -17.11
CA ILE A 338 1.21 -1.10 -17.17
C ILE A 338 1.77 0.26 -17.62
N PHE A 339 3.08 0.40 -17.62
CA PHE A 339 3.79 1.59 -18.09
C PHE A 339 4.11 1.54 -19.59
N ASP A 340 3.67 0.53 -20.31
CA ASP A 340 3.83 0.49 -21.76
C ASP A 340 3.00 1.60 -22.41
N LEU A 341 3.58 2.32 -23.39
CA LEU A 341 2.95 3.44 -24.09
C LEU A 341 1.57 3.08 -24.67
N LYS A 342 1.36 1.83 -25.06
CA LYS A 342 0.05 1.36 -25.56
C LYS A 342 -1.10 1.48 -24.56
N TYR A 343 -0.80 1.70 -23.27
CA TYR A 343 -1.76 1.87 -22.19
C TYR A 343 -1.87 3.33 -21.72
N GLU A 344 -1.25 4.27 -22.44
CA GLU A 344 -1.38 5.70 -22.18
C GLU A 344 -2.86 6.12 -22.16
N ILE A 345 -3.17 7.07 -21.28
CA ILE A 345 -4.47 7.74 -21.21
C ILE A 345 -4.32 9.24 -21.45
N ASN A 346 -5.34 9.86 -22.01
CA ASN A 346 -5.38 11.31 -22.29
C ASN A 346 -5.59 12.14 -21.02
#